data_0681bf3c542714bad56a1f3b13cf1dad
#
_entry.id   0681bf3c542714bad56a1f3b13cf1dad
#
_cell.length_a   1.000
_cell.length_b   1.000
_cell.length_c   1.000
_cell.angle_alpha   90.00
_cell.angle_beta   90.00
_cell.angle_gamma   90.00
#
_symmetry.space_group_name_H-M   'P 1'
#
loop_
_entity.id
_entity.type
_entity.pdbx_description
1 polymer ?
#
loop_
_entity_poly.entity_id
_entity_poly.type
_entity_poly.pdbx_seq_one_letter_code
_entity_poly.pdbx_strand_id
1 'polypeptide(L)'
;MIRFLIPILLFCSPALSLGAAERPPQIHLAGDSTMANYKLENPQRGWGMALGAFFADPAMVHNHAISGRSTKTFVRDGHWGRLLAELQAGDFVIIQFGHNDEKVNLPKTGTDVATEFPDNLRRFVREVRAKQTVPLLATPVARRKFDRDGKLVPTHGAYPDAIRAVARELDVPLLDLERDTSAWLREEGVEASKKFFVGVTPVGKPPTAPAAPDNTHFLEPGAQRVAGLAAQEIRALNLPLARWLK
;
A
#
# COMPACT_ATOMS: atom_id res chain seq x y z
N MET A 1 35.71 49.69 -54.09
CA MET A 1 36.21 48.65 -53.13
C MET A 1 34.98 48.11 -52.40
N ILE A 2 34.50 46.94 -52.79
CA ILE A 2 33.34 46.24 -52.17
C ILE A 2 33.88 45.22 -51.17
N ARG A 3 33.55 45.43 -49.87
CA ARG A 3 33.90 44.47 -48.80
C ARG A 3 32.77 43.46 -48.65
N PHE A 4 33.04 42.20 -48.96
CA PHE A 4 32.15 41.09 -48.66
C PHE A 4 32.32 40.69 -47.19
N LEU A 5 31.21 40.80 -46.40
CA LEU A 5 31.09 40.23 -45.06
C LEU A 5 30.63 38.80 -45.22
N ILE A 6 31.46 37.84 -44.77
CA ILE A 6 31.13 36.43 -44.69
C ILE A 6 30.43 36.22 -43.33
N PRO A 7 29.19 35.67 -43.26
CA PRO A 7 28.56 35.34 -41.97
C PRO A 7 29.19 34.04 -41.41
N ILE A 8 29.70 34.12 -40.19
CA ILE A 8 30.13 32.97 -39.43
C ILE A 8 28.87 32.27 -38.88
N LEU A 9 28.52 31.12 -39.45
CA LEU A 9 27.53 30.21 -38.90
C LEU A 9 28.12 29.48 -37.66
N LEU A 10 27.69 29.89 -36.48
CA LEU A 10 27.94 29.09 -35.26
C LEU A 10 27.09 27.81 -35.34
N PHE A 11 27.74 26.68 -35.60
CA PHE A 11 27.14 25.36 -35.39
C PHE A 11 27.03 25.08 -33.87
N CYS A 12 25.84 25.26 -33.32
CA CYS A 12 25.52 24.80 -32.00
C CYS A 12 25.30 23.29 -32.09
N SER A 13 26.32 22.50 -31.78
CA SER A 13 26.18 21.04 -31.64
C SER A 13 25.29 20.75 -30.43
N PRO A 14 24.20 19.96 -30.56
CA PRO A 14 23.47 19.52 -29.39
C PRO A 14 24.41 18.59 -28.61
N ALA A 15 24.76 18.99 -27.38
CA ALA A 15 25.40 18.11 -26.44
C ALA A 15 24.46 16.93 -26.19
N LEU A 16 24.83 15.71 -26.66
CA LEU A 16 24.19 14.49 -26.20
C LEU A 16 24.42 14.44 -24.69
N SER A 17 23.38 14.74 -23.90
CA SER A 17 23.33 14.41 -22.50
C SER A 17 23.41 12.88 -22.44
N LEU A 18 24.59 12.35 -22.08
CA LEU A 18 24.68 10.97 -21.59
C LEU A 18 23.74 10.90 -20.40
N GLY A 19 22.59 10.23 -20.57
CA GLY A 19 21.63 10.02 -19.51
C GLY A 19 22.35 9.40 -18.33
N ALA A 20 22.45 10.15 -17.24
CA ALA A 20 22.81 9.57 -15.95
C ALA A 20 21.88 8.38 -15.74
N ALA A 21 22.43 7.21 -15.38
CA ALA A 21 21.64 6.04 -15.09
C ALA A 21 20.58 6.45 -14.07
N GLU A 22 19.29 6.37 -14.46
CA GLU A 22 18.18 6.73 -13.57
C GLU A 22 18.31 5.90 -12.29
N ARG A 23 18.36 6.57 -11.14
CA ARG A 23 18.29 5.90 -9.84
C ARG A 23 17.05 4.99 -9.81
N PRO A 24 17.17 3.73 -9.38
CA PRO A 24 15.99 2.91 -9.14
C PRO A 24 15.02 3.64 -8.20
N PRO A 25 13.72 3.72 -8.54
CA PRO A 25 12.75 4.37 -7.67
C PRO A 25 12.62 3.59 -6.37
N GLN A 26 12.41 4.29 -5.26
CA GLN A 26 12.07 3.65 -3.99
C GLN A 26 10.55 3.57 -3.85
N ILE A 27 10.10 2.55 -3.12
CA ILE A 27 8.68 2.26 -2.88
C ILE A 27 8.43 2.39 -1.40
N HIS A 28 7.71 3.43 -1.01
CA HIS A 28 7.37 3.68 0.38
C HIS A 28 5.96 3.16 0.66
N LEU A 29 5.79 2.41 1.76
CA LEU A 29 4.50 1.84 2.15
C LEU A 29 3.95 2.59 3.36
N ALA A 30 2.76 3.15 3.25
CA ALA A 30 1.99 3.75 4.34
C ALA A 30 0.76 2.90 4.63
N GLY A 31 0.61 2.42 5.87
CA GLY A 31 -0.49 1.53 6.19
C GLY A 31 -0.59 1.13 7.65
N ASP A 32 -1.41 0.15 7.89
CA ASP A 32 -1.75 -0.39 9.21
C ASP A 32 -1.08 -1.75 9.50
N SER A 33 -1.65 -2.49 10.46
CA SER A 33 -1.14 -3.79 10.91
C SER A 33 -1.09 -4.86 9.81
N THR A 34 -1.94 -4.80 8.80
CA THR A 34 -1.98 -5.80 7.73
C THR A 34 -0.79 -5.66 6.78
N MET A 35 -0.13 -4.50 6.78
CA MET A 35 1.03 -4.17 5.96
C MET A 35 2.33 -4.08 6.77
N ALA A 36 2.26 -3.84 8.10
CA ALA A 36 3.38 -3.48 8.96
C ALA A 36 4.47 -4.56 9.09
N ASN A 37 5.65 -4.11 9.51
CA ASN A 37 6.75 -4.99 9.88
C ASN A 37 6.54 -5.58 11.28
N TYR A 38 6.88 -6.85 11.44
CA TYR A 38 6.84 -7.58 12.72
C TYR A 38 8.18 -8.26 12.98
N LYS A 39 8.51 -8.43 14.27
CA LYS A 39 9.67 -9.21 14.70
C LYS A 39 9.46 -10.70 14.35
N LEU A 40 10.55 -11.44 14.14
CA LEU A 40 10.48 -12.84 13.72
C LEU A 40 9.76 -13.74 14.73
N GLU A 41 9.84 -13.41 16.03
CA GLU A 41 9.18 -14.16 17.12
C GLU A 41 7.65 -14.00 17.10
N ASN A 42 7.14 -12.95 16.44
CA ASN A 42 5.72 -12.79 16.22
C ASN A 42 5.30 -13.61 15.00
N PRO A 43 4.28 -14.48 15.09
CA PRO A 43 3.81 -15.24 13.93
C PRO A 43 3.14 -14.34 12.87
N GLN A 44 2.67 -13.17 13.26
CA GLN A 44 2.02 -12.20 12.39
C GLN A 44 3.01 -11.63 11.38
N ARG A 45 2.55 -11.48 10.13
CA ARG A 45 3.28 -10.84 9.04
C ARG A 45 2.39 -9.84 8.33
N GLY A 46 2.90 -8.64 8.10
CA GLY A 46 2.26 -7.71 7.18
C GLY A 46 2.70 -8.01 5.74
N TRP A 47 1.80 -7.84 4.77
CA TRP A 47 2.14 -8.09 3.37
C TRP A 47 3.25 -7.17 2.83
N GLY A 48 3.42 -5.98 3.45
CA GLY A 48 4.53 -5.09 3.12
C GLY A 48 5.91 -5.69 3.38
N MET A 49 6.04 -6.64 4.34
CA MET A 49 7.29 -7.37 4.58
C MET A 49 7.66 -8.28 3.41
N ALA A 50 6.66 -8.82 2.71
CA ALA A 50 6.86 -9.77 1.62
C ALA A 50 6.98 -9.08 0.24
N LEU A 51 6.57 -7.82 0.11
CA LEU A 51 6.47 -7.14 -1.19
C LEU A 51 7.84 -7.03 -1.89
N GLY A 52 8.92 -6.77 -1.16
CA GLY A 52 10.26 -6.64 -1.72
C GLY A 52 10.71 -7.88 -2.51
N ALA A 53 10.24 -9.08 -2.13
CA ALA A 53 10.60 -10.32 -2.82
C ALA A 53 10.14 -10.36 -4.29
N PHE A 54 9.17 -9.55 -4.67
CA PHE A 54 8.63 -9.45 -6.03
C PHE A 54 9.40 -8.45 -6.92
N PHE A 55 10.31 -7.66 -6.35
CA PHE A 55 11.14 -6.71 -7.09
C PHE A 55 12.55 -7.25 -7.36
N ALA A 56 13.17 -6.77 -8.42
CA ALA A 56 14.54 -7.15 -8.79
C ALA A 56 15.52 -6.88 -7.64
N ASP A 57 15.36 -5.76 -6.94
CA ASP A 57 16.05 -5.44 -5.70
C ASP A 57 15.02 -5.28 -4.56
N PRO A 58 14.98 -6.19 -3.57
CA PRO A 58 14.09 -6.07 -2.42
C PRO A 58 14.31 -4.80 -1.59
N ALA A 59 15.51 -4.22 -1.61
CA ALA A 59 15.84 -3.00 -0.87
C ALA A 59 15.13 -1.75 -1.40
N MET A 60 14.47 -1.84 -2.56
CA MET A 60 13.60 -0.75 -3.06
C MET A 60 12.38 -0.50 -2.18
N VAL A 61 11.96 -1.44 -1.33
CA VAL A 61 10.73 -1.34 -0.54
C VAL A 61 11.01 -0.89 0.89
N HIS A 62 10.53 0.31 1.24
CA HIS A 62 10.60 0.93 2.56
C HIS A 62 9.24 0.87 3.24
N ASN A 63 9.11 0.01 4.23
CA ASN A 63 7.82 -0.20 4.89
C ASN A 63 7.68 0.66 6.15
N HIS A 64 6.90 1.75 6.06
CA HIS A 64 6.57 2.67 7.15
C HIS A 64 5.23 2.33 7.84
N ALA A 65 4.55 1.26 7.42
CA ALA A 65 3.27 0.88 8.00
C ALA A 65 3.42 0.53 9.49
N ILE A 66 2.45 0.97 10.30
CA ILE A 66 2.46 0.79 11.75
C ILE A 66 1.14 0.16 12.22
N SER A 67 1.26 -0.90 13.01
CA SER A 67 0.11 -1.60 13.58
C SER A 67 -0.84 -0.65 14.33
N GLY A 68 -2.16 -0.84 14.12
CA GLY A 68 -3.20 -0.09 14.81
C GLY A 68 -3.44 1.34 14.32
N ARG A 69 -2.78 1.78 13.24
CA ARG A 69 -2.95 3.15 12.73
C ARG A 69 -4.07 3.25 11.71
N SER A 70 -4.88 4.31 11.87
CA SER A 70 -5.79 4.84 10.88
C SER A 70 -5.12 5.98 10.13
N THR A 71 -5.75 6.53 9.10
CA THR A 71 -5.28 7.75 8.41
C THR A 71 -5.05 8.89 9.39
N LYS A 72 -6.00 9.12 10.32
CA LYS A 72 -5.92 10.11 11.39
C LYS A 72 -4.71 9.90 12.31
N THR A 73 -4.55 8.69 12.84
CA THR A 73 -3.52 8.41 13.84
C THR A 73 -2.14 8.32 13.23
N PHE A 74 -2.03 7.91 11.97
CA PHE A 74 -0.76 7.89 11.24
C PHE A 74 -0.19 9.31 11.07
N VAL A 75 -1.06 10.30 10.84
CA VAL A 75 -0.68 11.73 10.83
C VAL A 75 -0.37 12.22 12.24
N ARG A 76 -1.30 12.05 13.18
CA ARG A 76 -1.19 12.58 14.53
C ARG A 76 0.10 12.14 15.24
N ASP A 77 0.49 10.86 15.04
CA ASP A 77 1.65 10.28 15.73
C ASP A 77 2.96 10.51 14.94
N GLY A 78 2.93 11.37 13.91
CA GLY A 78 4.08 11.83 13.15
C GLY A 78 4.64 10.81 12.15
N HIS A 79 3.98 9.65 11.94
CA HIS A 79 4.46 8.63 10.99
C HIS A 79 4.42 9.15 9.56
N TRP A 80 3.36 9.86 9.18
CA TRP A 80 3.22 10.46 7.86
C TRP A 80 4.32 11.47 7.55
N GLY A 81 4.62 12.37 8.51
CA GLY A 81 5.68 13.37 8.34
C GLY A 81 7.07 12.74 8.17
N ARG A 82 7.36 11.63 8.89
CA ARG A 82 8.62 10.89 8.71
C ARG A 82 8.72 10.28 7.31
N LEU A 83 7.66 9.63 6.82
CA LEU A 83 7.63 9.10 5.47
C LEU A 83 7.89 10.20 4.44
N LEU A 84 7.17 11.33 4.52
CA LEU A 84 7.34 12.45 3.58
C LEU A 84 8.77 13.04 3.58
N ALA A 85 9.49 12.95 4.70
CA ALA A 85 10.86 13.44 4.81
C ALA A 85 11.86 12.56 4.04
N GLU A 86 11.56 11.28 3.82
CA GLU A 86 12.41 10.33 3.11
C GLU A 86 12.20 10.32 1.59
N LEU A 87 11.06 10.87 1.12
CA LEU A 87 10.69 10.83 -0.31
C LEU A 87 11.65 11.65 -1.18
N GLN A 88 12.02 11.08 -2.31
CA GLN A 88 12.76 11.74 -3.39
C GLN A 88 11.94 11.72 -4.68
N ALA A 89 12.19 12.69 -5.56
CA ALA A 89 11.52 12.74 -6.85
C ALA A 89 11.66 11.42 -7.62
N GLY A 90 10.55 10.93 -8.20
CA GLY A 90 10.50 9.67 -8.93
C GLY A 90 10.19 8.44 -8.07
N ASP A 91 10.13 8.56 -6.73
CA ASP A 91 9.70 7.46 -5.85
C ASP A 91 8.19 7.18 -5.96
N PHE A 92 7.76 6.07 -5.38
CA PHE A 92 6.35 5.65 -5.31
C PHE A 92 5.92 5.51 -3.86
N VAL A 93 4.65 5.87 -3.58
CA VAL A 93 4.05 5.68 -2.25
C VAL A 93 2.77 4.88 -2.37
N ILE A 94 2.73 3.68 -1.81
CA ILE A 94 1.52 2.86 -1.71
C ILE A 94 0.86 3.15 -0.36
N ILE A 95 -0.41 3.58 -0.40
CA ILE A 95 -1.18 4.04 0.76
C ILE A 95 -2.37 3.11 0.96
N GLN A 96 -2.36 2.31 2.05
CA GLN A 96 -3.44 1.38 2.41
C GLN A 96 -3.90 1.61 3.84
N PHE A 97 -5.12 2.07 4.02
CA PHE A 97 -5.79 2.22 5.30
C PHE A 97 -7.26 1.77 5.22
N GLY A 98 -7.93 1.72 6.36
CA GLY A 98 -9.34 1.33 6.47
C GLY A 98 -9.64 0.54 7.75
N HIS A 99 -8.86 -0.51 8.05
CA HIS A 99 -9.09 -1.43 9.19
C HIS A 99 -9.22 -0.74 10.55
N ASN A 100 -8.60 0.41 10.74
CA ASN A 100 -8.67 1.19 11.98
C ASN A 100 -9.53 2.43 11.81
N ASP A 101 -9.65 2.96 10.61
CA ASP A 101 -10.54 4.07 10.27
C ASP A 101 -12.01 3.71 10.53
N GLU A 102 -12.42 2.48 10.22
CA GLU A 102 -13.77 1.98 10.44
C GLU A 102 -14.17 1.81 11.91
N LYS A 103 -13.23 1.96 12.85
CA LYS A 103 -13.51 1.92 14.31
C LYS A 103 -14.12 3.24 14.79
N VAL A 104 -15.23 3.64 14.20
CA VAL A 104 -15.91 4.93 14.48
C VAL A 104 -16.33 5.10 15.94
N ASN A 105 -16.53 3.99 16.66
CA ASN A 105 -16.79 3.98 18.10
C ASN A 105 -15.55 4.35 18.94
N LEU A 106 -14.37 4.45 18.33
CA LEU A 106 -13.13 4.89 18.94
C LEU A 106 -12.72 6.27 18.36
N PRO A 107 -13.23 7.40 18.90
CA PRO A 107 -13.07 8.72 18.28
C PRO A 107 -11.63 9.18 18.07
N LYS A 108 -10.70 8.64 18.88
CA LYS A 108 -9.26 8.93 18.74
C LYS A 108 -8.61 8.19 17.59
N THR A 109 -9.28 7.20 17.01
CA THR A 109 -8.74 6.30 15.97
C THR A 109 -9.61 6.30 14.72
N GLY A 110 -10.92 6.12 14.87
CA GLY A 110 -11.86 6.07 13.75
C GLY A 110 -11.98 7.39 13.02
N THR A 111 -12.37 7.32 11.76
CA THR A 111 -12.65 8.46 10.89
C THR A 111 -14.03 8.29 10.26
N ASP A 112 -14.72 9.37 10.00
CA ASP A 112 -15.98 9.33 9.26
C ASP A 112 -15.71 9.02 7.78
N VAL A 113 -16.42 8.02 7.25
CA VAL A 113 -16.20 7.50 5.89
C VAL A 113 -16.67 8.46 4.79
N ALA A 114 -17.61 9.37 5.11
CA ALA A 114 -18.12 10.32 4.13
C ALA A 114 -17.30 11.62 4.07
N THR A 115 -16.55 11.95 5.12
CA THR A 115 -15.84 13.23 5.25
C THR A 115 -14.36 13.05 5.60
N GLU A 116 -14.03 12.76 6.84
CA GLU A 116 -12.65 12.79 7.35
C GLU A 116 -11.74 11.78 6.64
N PHE A 117 -12.23 10.56 6.37
CA PHE A 117 -11.44 9.53 5.72
C PHE A 117 -11.01 9.92 4.29
N PRO A 118 -11.95 10.28 3.37
CA PRO A 118 -11.56 10.70 2.03
C PRO A 118 -10.74 11.99 2.03
N ASP A 119 -10.96 12.92 2.97
CA ASP A 119 -10.16 14.14 3.07
C ASP A 119 -8.71 13.85 3.46
N ASN A 120 -8.47 12.89 4.35
CA ASN A 120 -7.14 12.42 4.69
C ASN A 120 -6.45 11.79 3.47
N LEU A 121 -7.15 10.98 2.68
CA LEU A 121 -6.61 10.38 1.45
C LEU A 121 -6.25 11.46 0.40
N ARG A 122 -7.13 12.43 0.18
CA ARG A 122 -6.87 13.58 -0.71
C ARG A 122 -5.63 14.34 -0.27
N ARG A 123 -5.49 14.57 1.03
CA ARG A 123 -4.31 15.20 1.63
C ARG A 123 -3.05 14.39 1.32
N PHE A 124 -3.07 13.09 1.58
CA PHE A 124 -1.92 12.20 1.33
C PHE A 124 -1.47 12.26 -0.14
N VAL A 125 -2.42 12.15 -1.06
CA VAL A 125 -2.14 12.24 -2.50
C VAL A 125 -1.49 13.57 -2.86
N ARG A 126 -2.04 14.71 -2.39
CA ARG A 126 -1.47 16.03 -2.67
C ARG A 126 -0.05 16.19 -2.12
N GLU A 127 0.18 15.77 -0.87
CA GLU A 127 1.47 15.90 -0.21
C GLU A 127 2.55 15.01 -0.85
N VAL A 128 2.20 13.79 -1.30
CA VAL A 128 3.08 12.91 -2.08
C VAL A 128 3.42 13.56 -3.42
N ARG A 129 2.44 14.04 -4.17
CA ARG A 129 2.66 14.72 -5.45
C ARG A 129 3.51 15.98 -5.33
N ALA A 130 3.39 16.72 -4.23
CA ALA A 130 4.22 17.89 -3.93
C ALA A 130 5.71 17.55 -3.77
N LYS A 131 6.04 16.29 -3.49
CA LYS A 131 7.41 15.75 -3.45
C LYS A 131 7.89 15.23 -4.82
N GLN A 132 7.13 15.45 -5.89
CA GLN A 132 7.41 14.89 -7.22
C GLN A 132 7.46 13.35 -7.20
N THR A 133 6.69 12.72 -6.33
CA THR A 133 6.54 11.27 -6.16
C THR A 133 5.17 10.81 -6.63
N VAL A 134 5.05 9.52 -6.94
CA VAL A 134 3.83 8.92 -7.50
C VAL A 134 3.04 8.22 -6.40
N PRO A 135 1.85 8.74 -6.02
CA PRO A 135 0.96 8.03 -5.09
C PRO A 135 0.23 6.89 -5.78
N LEU A 136 0.06 5.77 -5.07
CA LEU A 136 -0.86 4.68 -5.38
C LEU A 136 -1.78 4.51 -4.17
N LEU A 137 -3.08 4.50 -4.38
CA LEU A 137 -4.03 4.12 -3.34
C LEU A 137 -4.24 2.60 -3.37
N ALA A 138 -4.44 2.01 -2.21
CA ALA A 138 -4.80 0.60 -2.09
C ALA A 138 -6.01 0.45 -1.16
N THR A 139 -7.00 -0.37 -1.58
CA THR A 139 -8.11 -0.72 -0.71
C THR A 139 -7.63 -1.65 0.42
N PRO A 140 -8.29 -1.64 1.62
CA PRO A 140 -7.93 -2.55 2.70
C PRO A 140 -8.14 -4.00 2.26
N VAL A 141 -7.24 -4.89 2.68
CA VAL A 141 -7.36 -6.32 2.40
C VAL A 141 -8.57 -6.92 3.11
N ALA A 142 -9.25 -7.87 2.48
CA ALA A 142 -10.43 -8.50 3.05
C ALA A 142 -10.09 -9.29 4.34
N ARG A 143 -10.99 -9.24 5.33
CA ARG A 143 -10.94 -10.16 6.47
C ARG A 143 -11.50 -11.51 6.08
N ARG A 144 -10.95 -12.56 6.65
CA ARG A 144 -11.46 -13.92 6.54
C ARG A 144 -12.72 -14.07 7.40
N LYS A 145 -13.84 -13.55 6.93
CA LYS A 145 -15.14 -13.68 7.60
C LYS A 145 -16.13 -14.38 6.69
N PHE A 146 -16.49 -15.60 7.06
CA PHE A 146 -17.53 -16.37 6.37
C PHE A 146 -18.78 -16.46 7.26
N ASP A 147 -19.94 -16.50 6.63
CA ASP A 147 -21.22 -16.77 7.30
C ASP A 147 -21.40 -18.30 7.50
N ARG A 148 -22.59 -18.69 8.00
CA ARG A 148 -22.91 -20.09 8.30
C ARG A 148 -23.02 -20.96 7.05
N ASP A 149 -23.28 -20.34 5.90
CA ASP A 149 -23.41 -21.02 4.60
C ASP A 149 -22.07 -21.06 3.86
N GLY A 150 -20.99 -20.60 4.49
CA GLY A 150 -19.63 -20.58 3.91
C GLY A 150 -19.42 -19.47 2.89
N LYS A 151 -20.29 -18.45 2.88
CA LYS A 151 -20.15 -17.29 1.99
C LYS A 151 -19.30 -16.20 2.66
N LEU A 152 -18.31 -15.68 1.94
CA LEU A 152 -17.48 -14.57 2.41
C LEU A 152 -18.32 -13.30 2.59
N VAL A 153 -18.23 -12.68 3.78
CA VAL A 153 -18.97 -11.48 4.16
C VAL A 153 -18.07 -10.26 4.08
N PRO A 154 -18.43 -9.20 3.32
CA PRO A 154 -17.74 -7.92 3.35
C PRO A 154 -17.71 -7.33 4.77
N THR A 155 -16.57 -6.78 5.20
CA THR A 155 -16.40 -6.29 6.57
C THR A 155 -15.98 -4.83 6.69
N HIS A 156 -15.65 -4.17 5.58
CA HIS A 156 -15.10 -2.81 5.58
C HIS A 156 -16.15 -1.72 5.31
N GLY A 157 -17.45 -2.10 5.23
CA GLY A 157 -18.50 -1.12 4.93
C GLY A 157 -18.19 -0.32 3.66
N ALA A 158 -18.32 1.00 3.73
CA ALA A 158 -18.13 1.89 2.60
C ALA A 158 -16.65 2.37 2.40
N TYR A 159 -15.72 1.96 3.26
CA TYR A 159 -14.32 2.44 3.17
C TYR A 159 -13.62 2.08 1.85
N PRO A 160 -13.74 0.85 1.29
CA PRO A 160 -13.16 0.54 -0.01
C PRO A 160 -13.72 1.42 -1.13
N ASP A 161 -15.03 1.70 -1.11
CA ASP A 161 -15.68 2.53 -2.13
C ASP A 161 -15.25 3.99 -2.02
N ALA A 162 -15.02 4.50 -0.81
CA ALA A 162 -14.46 5.83 -0.60
C ALA A 162 -13.03 5.94 -1.20
N ILE A 163 -12.19 4.91 -1.04
CA ILE A 163 -10.86 4.88 -1.67
C ILE A 163 -10.97 4.85 -3.20
N ARG A 164 -11.84 4.00 -3.75
CA ARG A 164 -12.10 3.92 -5.20
C ARG A 164 -12.59 5.26 -5.77
N ALA A 165 -13.42 5.97 -5.00
CA ALA A 165 -13.94 7.29 -5.38
C ALA A 165 -12.82 8.34 -5.42
N VAL A 166 -11.98 8.43 -4.37
CA VAL A 166 -10.83 9.35 -4.32
C VAL A 166 -9.80 9.02 -5.40
N ALA A 167 -9.54 7.74 -5.66
CA ALA A 167 -8.63 7.32 -6.73
C ALA A 167 -9.09 7.83 -8.10
N ARG A 168 -10.39 7.68 -8.42
CA ARG A 168 -10.98 8.22 -9.65
C ARG A 168 -10.98 9.74 -9.70
N GLU A 169 -11.38 10.39 -8.60
CA GLU A 169 -11.44 11.86 -8.49
C GLU A 169 -10.09 12.52 -8.79
N LEU A 170 -9.01 11.93 -8.28
CA LEU A 170 -7.67 12.50 -8.35
C LEU A 170 -6.79 11.87 -9.43
N ASP A 171 -7.34 10.97 -10.24
CA ASP A 171 -6.59 10.19 -11.25
C ASP A 171 -5.33 9.56 -10.61
N VAL A 172 -5.56 8.75 -9.57
CA VAL A 172 -4.50 8.02 -8.84
C VAL A 172 -4.61 6.53 -9.15
N PRO A 173 -3.51 5.86 -9.52
CA PRO A 173 -3.50 4.41 -9.67
C PRO A 173 -4.00 3.70 -8.40
N LEU A 174 -4.87 2.70 -8.58
CA LEU A 174 -5.52 1.97 -7.51
C LEU A 174 -5.10 0.50 -7.52
N LEU A 175 -4.62 0.00 -6.40
CA LEU A 175 -4.48 -1.43 -6.12
C LEU A 175 -5.77 -1.88 -5.40
N ASP A 176 -6.67 -2.58 -6.09
CA ASP A 176 -7.96 -2.99 -5.51
C ASP A 176 -7.83 -4.30 -4.70
N LEU A 177 -7.02 -4.24 -3.64
CA LEU A 177 -6.71 -5.41 -2.83
C LEU A 177 -7.91 -6.00 -2.10
N GLU A 178 -8.95 -5.20 -1.79
CA GLU A 178 -10.19 -5.73 -1.22
C GLU A 178 -10.89 -6.67 -2.20
N ARG A 179 -11.01 -6.29 -3.46
CA ARG A 179 -11.56 -7.13 -4.53
C ARG A 179 -10.77 -8.43 -4.68
N ASP A 180 -9.45 -8.31 -4.79
CA ASP A 180 -8.58 -9.43 -5.13
C ASP A 180 -8.42 -10.42 -3.97
N THR A 181 -8.28 -9.90 -2.75
CA THR A 181 -8.23 -10.76 -1.55
C THR A 181 -9.59 -11.39 -1.25
N SER A 182 -10.70 -10.70 -1.56
CA SER A 182 -12.03 -11.29 -1.48
C SER A 182 -12.22 -12.43 -2.51
N ALA A 183 -11.74 -12.26 -3.73
CA ALA A 183 -11.79 -13.30 -4.76
C ALA A 183 -10.95 -14.52 -4.33
N TRP A 184 -9.73 -14.29 -3.90
CA TRP A 184 -8.85 -15.33 -3.38
C TRP A 184 -9.47 -16.09 -2.19
N LEU A 185 -10.05 -15.39 -1.21
CA LEU A 185 -10.67 -16.06 -0.05
C LEU A 185 -11.90 -16.88 -0.43
N ARG A 186 -12.68 -16.46 -1.43
CA ARG A 186 -13.80 -17.27 -1.97
C ARG A 186 -13.32 -18.54 -2.64
N GLU A 187 -12.21 -18.48 -3.38
CA GLU A 187 -11.59 -19.62 -4.04
C GLU A 187 -11.04 -20.63 -3.01
N GLU A 188 -10.33 -20.17 -1.99
CA GLU A 188 -9.79 -21.03 -0.92
C GLU A 188 -10.89 -21.65 -0.05
N GLY A 189 -11.99 -20.91 0.17
CA GLY A 189 -13.08 -21.35 1.03
C GLY A 189 -12.75 -21.33 2.52
N VAL A 190 -13.72 -21.78 3.34
CA VAL A 190 -13.69 -21.64 4.80
C VAL A 190 -12.51 -22.36 5.44
N GLU A 191 -12.25 -23.61 5.07
CA GLU A 191 -11.26 -24.43 5.76
C GLU A 191 -9.84 -24.14 5.26
N ALA A 192 -9.62 -24.17 3.94
CA ALA A 192 -8.29 -23.99 3.38
C ALA A 192 -7.70 -22.60 3.64
N SER A 193 -8.55 -21.57 3.75
CA SER A 193 -8.09 -20.21 4.05
C SER A 193 -7.54 -20.02 5.47
N LYS A 194 -7.81 -20.91 6.42
CA LYS A 194 -7.33 -20.82 7.81
C LYS A 194 -5.80 -20.74 7.90
N LYS A 195 -5.09 -21.47 7.05
CA LYS A 195 -3.62 -21.53 7.03
C LYS A 195 -2.91 -20.20 6.74
N PHE A 196 -3.63 -19.21 6.28
CA PHE A 196 -3.10 -17.90 5.90
C PHE A 196 -3.24 -16.84 6.99
N PHE A 197 -4.02 -17.12 8.04
CA PHE A 197 -4.33 -16.17 9.10
C PHE A 197 -3.84 -16.65 10.47
N VAL A 198 -3.60 -15.70 11.36
CA VAL A 198 -3.10 -15.99 12.72
C VAL A 198 -4.07 -16.90 13.49
N GLY A 199 -5.36 -16.83 13.21
CA GLY A 199 -6.37 -17.73 13.75
C GLY A 199 -6.59 -17.60 15.26
N VAL A 200 -7.01 -18.71 15.90
CA VAL A 200 -7.50 -18.73 17.28
C VAL A 200 -6.40 -18.97 18.32
N THR A 201 -5.19 -19.33 17.90
CA THR A 201 -4.15 -19.74 18.86
C THR A 201 -3.23 -18.57 19.17
N PRO A 202 -3.27 -18.01 20.40
CA PRO A 202 -2.23 -17.10 20.85
C PRO A 202 -0.93 -17.89 20.98
N VAL A 203 0.08 -17.54 20.19
CA VAL A 203 1.40 -18.13 20.34
C VAL A 203 1.96 -17.68 21.70
N GLY A 204 2.22 -18.64 22.60
CA GLY A 204 2.95 -18.41 23.84
C GLY A 204 2.13 -18.04 25.08
N LYS A 205 0.80 -18.05 25.05
CA LYS A 205 -0.04 -17.99 26.27
C LYS A 205 -1.09 -19.10 26.30
N PRO A 206 -1.24 -19.84 27.41
CA PRO A 206 -2.40 -20.72 27.54
C PRO A 206 -3.68 -19.87 27.48
N PRO A 207 -4.75 -20.34 26.83
CA PRO A 207 -5.99 -19.59 26.71
C PRO A 207 -6.63 -19.43 28.08
N THR A 208 -6.60 -18.23 28.65
CA THR A 208 -7.36 -17.89 29.86
C THR A 208 -8.80 -17.48 29.53
N ALA A 209 -9.14 -17.32 28.27
CA ALA A 209 -10.47 -17.19 27.69
C ALA A 209 -10.41 -17.51 26.20
N PRO A 210 -11.50 -17.95 25.53
CA PRO A 210 -11.51 -18.08 24.09
C PRO A 210 -11.32 -16.69 23.46
N ALA A 211 -10.09 -16.41 23.02
CA ALA A 211 -9.82 -15.22 22.23
C ALA A 211 -10.64 -15.35 20.93
N ALA A 212 -11.30 -14.27 20.54
CA ALA A 212 -11.97 -14.22 19.25
C ALA A 212 -10.93 -14.55 18.16
N PRO A 213 -11.30 -15.37 17.14
CA PRO A 213 -10.37 -15.76 16.10
C PRO A 213 -9.84 -14.53 15.36
N ASP A 214 -8.51 -14.43 15.22
CA ASP A 214 -7.87 -13.39 14.44
C ASP A 214 -7.96 -13.75 12.94
N ASN A 215 -9.00 -13.26 12.31
CA ASN A 215 -9.28 -13.44 10.91
C ASN A 215 -8.85 -12.21 10.07
N THR A 216 -8.03 -11.33 10.64
CA THR A 216 -7.54 -10.09 10.00
C THR A 216 -6.07 -10.18 9.66
N HIS A 217 -5.26 -10.67 10.60
CA HIS A 217 -3.81 -10.63 10.46
C HIS A 217 -3.27 -11.92 9.84
N PHE A 218 -2.29 -11.76 8.96
CA PHE A 218 -1.73 -12.85 8.18
C PHE A 218 -0.60 -13.58 8.92
N LEU A 219 -0.51 -14.87 8.65
CA LEU A 219 0.74 -15.63 8.72
C LEU A 219 1.57 -15.36 7.47
N GLU A 220 2.81 -15.84 7.45
CA GLU A 220 3.73 -15.62 6.32
C GLU A 220 3.15 -16.03 4.96
N PRO A 221 2.50 -17.20 4.77
CA PRO A 221 1.91 -17.55 3.46
C PRO A 221 0.80 -16.58 3.02
N GLY A 222 0.02 -16.04 3.96
CA GLY A 222 -1.01 -15.06 3.67
C GLY A 222 -0.41 -13.72 3.24
N ALA A 223 0.60 -13.25 3.96
CA ALA A 223 1.33 -12.02 3.62
C ALA A 223 1.99 -12.12 2.24
N GLN A 224 2.63 -13.25 1.93
CA GLN A 224 3.23 -13.52 0.61
C GLN A 224 2.18 -13.51 -0.50
N ARG A 225 1.01 -14.14 -0.26
CA ARG A 225 -0.08 -14.15 -1.25
C ARG A 225 -0.59 -12.76 -1.55
N VAL A 226 -0.83 -11.93 -0.53
CA VAL A 226 -1.29 -10.55 -0.71
C VAL A 226 -0.24 -9.68 -1.40
N ALA A 227 1.04 -9.82 -1.05
CA ALA A 227 2.13 -9.12 -1.74
C ALA A 227 2.20 -9.50 -3.23
N GLY A 228 1.95 -10.78 -3.55
CA GLY A 228 1.85 -11.26 -4.93
C GLY A 228 0.68 -10.62 -5.69
N LEU A 229 -0.49 -10.48 -5.06
CA LEU A 229 -1.64 -9.78 -5.65
C LEU A 229 -1.31 -8.30 -5.89
N ALA A 230 -0.67 -7.62 -4.93
CA ALA A 230 -0.24 -6.24 -5.10
C ALA A 230 0.76 -6.08 -6.27
N ALA A 231 1.72 -7.00 -6.41
CA ALA A 231 2.66 -7.00 -7.54
C ALA A 231 1.95 -7.25 -8.89
N GLN A 232 0.94 -8.11 -8.92
CA GLN A 232 0.11 -8.34 -10.12
C GLN A 232 -0.67 -7.08 -10.52
N GLU A 233 -1.29 -6.39 -9.56
CA GLU A 233 -1.96 -5.10 -9.79
C GLU A 233 -0.99 -4.04 -10.33
N ILE A 234 0.20 -3.89 -9.74
CA ILE A 234 1.23 -2.96 -10.21
C ILE A 234 1.60 -3.26 -11.67
N ARG A 235 1.72 -4.54 -12.04
CA ARG A 235 2.01 -4.95 -13.41
C ARG A 235 0.85 -4.61 -14.35
N ALA A 236 -0.39 -4.87 -13.94
CA ALA A 236 -1.59 -4.61 -14.72
C ALA A 236 -1.82 -3.11 -14.99
N LEU A 237 -1.41 -2.25 -14.08
CA LEU A 237 -1.49 -0.80 -14.22
C LEU A 237 -0.47 -0.21 -15.22
N ASN A 238 0.48 -1.02 -15.73
CA ASN A 238 1.54 -0.59 -16.66
C ASN A 238 2.33 0.64 -16.16
N LEU A 239 2.47 0.80 -14.85
CA LEU A 239 3.25 1.88 -14.28
C LEU A 239 4.74 1.70 -14.59
N PRO A 240 5.54 2.78 -14.64
CA PRO A 240 7.00 2.69 -14.78
C PRO A 240 7.64 1.77 -13.73
N LEU A 241 7.00 1.65 -12.57
CA LEU A 241 7.39 0.75 -11.49
C LEU A 241 7.37 -0.74 -11.90
N ALA A 242 6.47 -1.14 -12.81
CA ALA A 242 6.32 -2.54 -13.23
C ALA A 242 7.58 -3.13 -13.87
N ARG A 243 8.45 -2.30 -14.48
CA ARG A 243 9.73 -2.73 -15.09
C ARG A 243 10.73 -3.31 -14.08
N TRP A 244 10.53 -3.03 -12.79
CA TRP A 244 11.37 -3.50 -11.69
C TRP A 244 10.84 -4.77 -11.02
N LEU A 245 9.65 -5.26 -11.42
CA LEU A 245 9.12 -6.55 -10.99
C LEU A 245 9.86 -7.70 -11.67
N LYS A 246 10.08 -8.77 -10.91
CA LYS A 246 10.64 -10.05 -11.41
C LYS A 246 9.70 -10.74 -12.38
#